data_d38d66a2fbe07a9c4c6ab50adefa881c
#
_entry.id   d38d66a2fbe07a9c4c6ab50adefa881c
#
_cell.length_a   1.000
_cell.length_b   1.000
_cell.length_c   1.000
_cell.angle_alpha   90.00
_cell.angle_beta   90.00
_cell.angle_gamma   90.00
#
_symmetry.space_group_name_H-M   'P 1'
#
loop_
_entity.id
_entity.type
_entity.pdbx_description
1 polymer ?
#
loop_
_entity_poly.entity_id
_entity_poly.type
_entity_poly.pdbx_seq_one_letter_code
_entity_poly.pdbx_strand_id
1 'polypeptide(L)'
;MIEKIKIGLNNLYLFKNKNDEYLLLDTGINVKNKEILKKLIQKIGDIKKIKVIVLSHSHSDHVGNLKMLIDEIGDVRVIAHKNSENVLVTGKSVIPNGFYPFTEKISKKLKSKKNFSKNIFPKLEKTDMEKVIFIDFLQKKKKLLSEYGFGNMEIIETKGHSDDSVSVAVFDEKNNKKYLFCGDLVQNLCFKIPLIPLFGENKEELIENWKNIILNGYDKIFPATGKEVIIRDLIRRLGKDEKNRI
;
A
#
# COMPACT_ATOMS: atom_id res chain seq x y z
N MET A 1 4.15 -11.74 14.29
CA MET A 1 2.77 -11.27 14.63
C MET A 1 2.40 -10.16 13.66
N ILE A 2 1.14 -10.12 13.18
CA ILE A 2 0.65 -9.08 12.25
C ILE A 2 -0.49 -8.34 12.95
N GLU A 3 -0.40 -7.01 12.98
CA GLU A 3 -1.44 -6.16 13.57
C GLU A 3 -1.96 -5.17 12.53
N LYS A 4 -3.26 -4.88 12.59
CA LYS A 4 -3.94 -3.91 11.74
C LYS A 4 -4.27 -2.66 12.53
N ILE A 5 -3.95 -1.50 11.95
CA ILE A 5 -4.30 -0.17 12.47
C ILE A 5 -5.18 0.52 11.43
N LYS A 6 -6.29 1.09 11.86
CA LYS A 6 -7.20 1.83 10.97
C LYS A 6 -6.99 3.33 11.12
N ILE A 7 -6.73 4.01 9.99
CA ILE A 7 -6.62 5.47 9.87
C ILE A 7 -7.57 5.93 8.77
N GLY A 8 -8.64 6.61 9.15
CA GLY A 8 -9.72 6.93 8.20
C GLY A 8 -10.32 5.68 7.60
N LEU A 9 -10.29 5.54 6.30
CA LEU A 9 -10.75 4.35 5.57
C LEU A 9 -9.63 3.31 5.37
N ASN A 10 -8.37 3.69 5.58
CA ASN A 10 -7.23 2.85 5.27
C ASN A 10 -6.84 1.94 6.44
N ASN A 11 -6.48 0.72 6.11
CA ASN A 11 -5.83 -0.23 7.00
C ASN A 11 -4.32 -0.12 6.79
N LEU A 12 -3.59 0.12 7.85
CA LEU A 12 -2.15 0.00 7.91
C LEU A 12 -1.81 -1.32 8.59
N TYR A 13 -0.67 -1.90 8.25
CA TYR A 13 -0.27 -3.18 8.81
C TYR A 13 1.09 -3.08 9.47
N LEU A 14 1.18 -3.58 10.71
CA LEU A 14 2.41 -3.73 11.46
C LEU A 14 2.84 -5.20 11.48
N PHE A 15 4.07 -5.45 11.12
CA PHE A 15 4.69 -6.77 11.18
C PHE A 15 5.81 -6.75 12.20
N LYS A 16 5.76 -7.68 13.16
CA LYS A 16 6.76 -7.81 14.21
C LYS A 16 7.76 -8.90 13.87
N ASN A 17 9.07 -8.60 13.93
CA ASN A 17 10.13 -9.57 13.79
C ASN A 17 10.49 -10.25 15.14
N LYS A 18 11.50 -11.11 15.13
CA LYS A 18 11.97 -11.82 16.33
C LYS A 18 12.69 -10.94 17.35
N ASN A 19 13.17 -9.78 16.92
CA ASN A 19 13.91 -8.81 17.74
C ASN A 19 13.01 -7.77 18.40
N ASP A 20 11.69 -7.94 18.38
CA ASP A 20 10.71 -6.94 18.87
C ASP A 20 10.74 -5.63 18.07
N GLU A 21 11.20 -5.68 16.81
CA GLU A 21 11.19 -4.56 15.88
C GLU A 21 10.04 -4.69 14.88
N TYR A 22 9.67 -3.56 14.26
CA TYR A 22 8.47 -3.52 13.43
C TYR A 22 8.77 -2.98 12.02
N LEU A 23 8.05 -3.56 11.07
CA LEU A 23 7.82 -2.99 9.75
C LEU A 23 6.39 -2.45 9.71
N LEU A 24 6.24 -1.21 9.25
CA LEU A 24 4.96 -0.56 8.99
C LEU A 24 4.70 -0.53 7.48
N LEU A 25 3.56 -1.05 7.03
CA LEU A 25 3.09 -0.90 5.65
C LEU A 25 2.09 0.25 5.59
N ASP A 26 2.44 1.26 4.80
CA ASP A 26 1.78 2.55 4.63
C ASP A 26 1.74 3.44 5.88
N THR A 27 1.45 4.71 5.67
CA THR A 27 1.39 5.70 6.75
C THR A 27 0.02 6.36 6.91
N GLY A 28 -0.91 6.04 6.01
CA GLY A 28 -2.27 6.57 6.04
C GLY A 28 -2.37 8.04 5.62
N ILE A 29 -3.61 8.50 5.55
CA ILE A 29 -3.92 9.88 5.24
C ILE A 29 -3.42 10.83 6.34
N ASN A 30 -2.93 12.01 5.95
CA ASN A 30 -2.57 13.06 6.90
C ASN A 30 -3.82 13.56 7.63
N VAL A 31 -4.03 13.07 8.84
CA VAL A 31 -5.12 13.51 9.73
C VAL A 31 -4.56 14.41 10.83
N LYS A 32 -5.37 15.40 11.22
CA LYS A 32 -5.04 16.31 12.32
C LYS A 32 -4.77 15.52 13.61
N ASN A 33 -3.98 16.14 14.53
CA ASN A 33 -3.72 15.64 15.89
C ASN A 33 -2.85 14.39 16.00
N LYS A 34 -2.02 14.09 14.99
CA LYS A 34 -1.08 12.94 15.04
C LYS A 34 -1.77 11.61 15.43
N GLU A 35 -2.97 11.36 14.91
CA GLU A 35 -3.78 10.19 15.28
C GLU A 35 -3.01 8.88 15.06
N ILE A 36 -2.27 8.77 13.95
CA ILE A 36 -1.44 7.59 13.68
C ILE A 36 -0.39 7.37 14.77
N LEU A 37 0.30 8.42 15.20
CA LEU A 37 1.35 8.34 16.23
C LEU A 37 0.78 7.78 17.53
N LYS A 38 -0.38 8.29 17.96
CA LYS A 38 -1.05 7.81 19.16
C LYS A 38 -1.41 6.32 19.06
N LYS A 39 -1.98 5.90 17.91
CA LYS A 39 -2.35 4.50 17.67
C LYS A 39 -1.13 3.58 17.61
N LEU A 40 -0.04 4.02 16.99
CA LEU A 40 1.21 3.27 16.95
C LEU A 40 1.77 3.08 18.37
N ILE A 41 1.93 4.17 19.14
CA ILE A 41 2.44 4.11 20.51
C ILE A 41 1.55 3.21 21.38
N GLN A 42 0.24 3.30 21.25
CA GLN A 42 -0.69 2.44 22.00
C GLN A 42 -0.48 0.95 21.67
N LYS A 43 -0.09 0.63 20.42
CA LYS A 43 0.10 -0.76 19.95
C LYS A 43 1.47 -1.33 20.32
N ILE A 44 2.53 -0.57 20.16
CA ILE A 44 3.91 -1.07 20.24
C ILE A 44 4.73 -0.46 21.38
N GLY A 45 4.16 0.49 22.11
CA GLY A 45 4.78 1.19 23.24
C GLY A 45 5.76 2.27 22.80
N ASP A 46 6.78 1.90 22.06
CA ASP A 46 7.81 2.82 21.56
C ASP A 46 7.86 2.81 20.02
N ILE A 47 7.62 3.97 19.43
CA ILE A 47 7.62 4.14 17.96
C ILE A 47 9.00 3.90 17.34
N LYS A 48 10.09 4.07 18.09
CA LYS A 48 11.46 3.80 17.63
C LYS A 48 11.74 2.33 17.34
N LYS A 49 10.84 1.44 17.74
CA LYS A 49 10.86 0.02 17.34
C LYS A 49 10.50 -0.19 15.86
N ILE A 50 9.93 0.80 15.18
CA ILE A 50 9.69 0.73 13.74
C ILE A 50 11.02 0.99 13.03
N LYS A 51 11.55 -0.02 12.37
CA LYS A 51 12.82 0.05 11.63
C LYS A 51 12.64 0.22 10.14
N VAL A 52 11.49 -0.21 9.62
CA VAL A 52 11.16 -0.14 8.19
C VAL A 52 9.74 0.37 7.99
N ILE A 53 9.58 1.30 7.05
CA ILE A 53 8.29 1.68 6.47
C ILE A 53 8.31 1.23 5.01
N VAL A 54 7.33 0.43 4.59
CA VAL A 54 7.12 0.10 3.19
C VAL A 54 5.92 0.92 2.70
N LEU A 55 6.06 1.59 1.57
CA LEU A 55 4.95 2.28 0.92
C LEU A 55 4.37 1.36 -0.15
N SER A 56 3.08 1.05 -0.06
CA SER A 56 2.39 0.29 -1.08
C SER A 56 2.31 1.05 -2.40
N HIS A 57 2.13 2.37 -2.32
CA HIS A 57 2.18 3.34 -3.42
C HIS A 57 2.14 4.77 -2.88
N SER A 58 2.27 5.77 -3.74
CA SER A 58 2.46 7.18 -3.33
C SER A 58 1.19 8.05 -3.36
N HIS A 59 -0.02 7.47 -3.32
CA HIS A 59 -1.22 8.27 -3.12
C HIS A 59 -1.24 8.89 -1.72
N SER A 60 -1.78 10.11 -1.62
CA SER A 60 -1.73 10.95 -0.41
C SER A 60 -2.36 10.33 0.84
N ASP A 61 -3.28 9.39 0.66
CA ASP A 61 -3.90 8.65 1.75
C ASP A 61 -3.09 7.43 2.22
N HIS A 62 -1.97 7.12 1.55
CA HIS A 62 -0.99 6.11 1.95
C HIS A 62 0.30 6.71 2.50
N VAL A 63 0.72 7.87 1.97
CA VAL A 63 1.99 8.52 2.35
C VAL A 63 1.82 9.77 3.21
N GLY A 64 0.59 10.13 3.54
CA GLY A 64 0.26 11.42 4.16
C GLY A 64 0.97 11.74 5.47
N ASN A 65 1.32 10.73 6.27
CA ASN A 65 2.03 10.91 7.52
C ASN A 65 3.53 10.53 7.45
N LEU A 66 4.06 10.23 6.26
CA LEU A 66 5.42 9.71 6.11
C LEU A 66 6.47 10.65 6.71
N LYS A 67 6.45 11.94 6.32
CA LYS A 67 7.41 12.93 6.83
C LYS A 67 7.39 13.01 8.35
N MET A 68 6.21 13.10 8.95
CA MET A 68 6.05 13.15 10.41
C MET A 68 6.59 11.89 11.08
N LEU A 69 6.36 10.70 10.51
CA LEU A 69 6.87 9.45 11.07
C LEU A 69 8.39 9.35 10.95
N ILE A 70 8.99 9.80 9.84
CA ILE A 70 10.45 9.87 9.69
C ILE A 70 11.06 10.76 10.79
N ASP A 71 10.45 11.91 11.07
CA ASP A 71 10.93 12.84 12.09
C ASP A 71 10.82 12.27 13.51
N GLU A 72 9.69 11.64 13.84
CA GLU A 72 9.43 11.12 15.19
C GLU A 72 10.22 9.83 15.49
N ILE A 73 10.41 8.97 14.48
CA ILE A 73 11.17 7.71 14.66
C ILE A 73 12.68 7.97 14.63
N GLY A 74 13.14 8.82 13.73
CA GLY A 74 14.54 9.16 13.54
C GLY A 74 15.31 8.12 12.74
N ASP A 75 15.64 6.98 13.32
CA ASP A 75 16.36 5.87 12.68
C ASP A 75 15.37 4.88 12.04
N VAL A 76 14.93 5.20 10.82
CA VAL A 76 14.01 4.39 10.03
C VAL A 76 14.43 4.37 8.57
N ARG A 77 14.27 3.24 7.90
CA ARG A 77 14.37 3.13 6.44
C ARG A 77 12.98 3.08 5.81
N VAL A 78 12.85 3.81 4.71
CA VAL A 78 11.63 3.81 3.91
C VAL A 78 11.90 3.03 2.63
N ILE A 79 11.03 2.11 2.27
CA ILE A 79 11.13 1.34 1.04
C ILE A 79 9.96 1.71 0.16
N ALA A 80 10.24 2.13 -1.07
CA ALA A 80 9.24 2.58 -2.02
C ALA A 80 9.61 2.14 -3.44
N HIS A 81 8.61 2.06 -4.32
CA HIS A 81 8.86 1.85 -5.75
C HIS A 81 9.61 3.07 -6.33
N LYS A 82 10.49 2.85 -7.31
CA LYS A 82 11.27 3.92 -7.96
C LYS A 82 10.39 5.04 -8.52
N ASN A 83 9.24 4.69 -9.10
CA ASN A 83 8.33 5.67 -9.71
C ASN A 83 7.69 6.63 -8.69
N SER A 84 7.76 6.34 -7.38
CA SER A 84 7.26 7.24 -6.34
C SER A 84 8.19 8.43 -6.05
N GLU A 85 9.44 8.42 -6.52
CA GLU A 85 10.47 9.40 -6.15
C GLU A 85 10.00 10.85 -6.36
N ASN A 86 9.52 11.18 -7.56
CA ASN A 86 9.05 12.54 -7.87
C ASN A 86 7.86 12.97 -6.99
N VAL A 87 6.96 12.03 -6.66
CA VAL A 87 5.80 12.30 -5.81
C VAL A 87 6.23 12.62 -4.39
N LEU A 88 7.20 11.88 -3.84
CA LEU A 88 7.72 12.09 -2.49
C LEU A 88 8.49 13.42 -2.37
N VAL A 89 9.27 13.80 -3.38
CA VAL A 89 10.01 15.08 -3.43
C VAL A 89 9.07 16.27 -3.58
N THR A 90 8.01 16.14 -4.37
CA THR A 90 7.09 17.26 -4.62
C THR A 90 5.97 17.37 -3.60
N GLY A 91 5.66 16.30 -2.86
CA GLY A 91 4.52 16.22 -1.96
C GLY A 91 3.17 16.28 -2.69
N LYS A 92 3.15 15.94 -3.98
CA LYS A 92 1.95 15.99 -4.84
C LYS A 92 1.66 14.64 -5.43
N SER A 93 0.61 14.01 -4.95
CA SER A 93 0.12 12.74 -5.46
C SER A 93 -0.60 12.91 -6.80
N VAL A 94 -0.53 11.88 -7.63
CA VAL A 94 -1.30 11.81 -8.87
C VAL A 94 -2.80 11.68 -8.55
N ILE A 95 -3.67 12.30 -9.37
CA ILE A 95 -5.11 12.03 -9.30
C ILE A 95 -5.40 10.86 -10.23
N PRO A 96 -5.77 9.68 -9.71
CA PRO A 96 -6.00 8.51 -10.53
C PRO A 96 -7.22 8.66 -11.44
N ASN A 97 -7.33 7.85 -12.45
CA ASN A 97 -8.53 7.73 -13.29
C ASN A 97 -9.65 7.03 -12.53
N GLY A 98 -10.90 7.22 -12.95
CA GLY A 98 -12.01 6.41 -12.46
C GLY A 98 -12.14 5.14 -13.28
N PHE A 99 -12.32 3.98 -12.63
CA PHE A 99 -12.55 2.70 -13.32
C PHE A 99 -14.01 2.44 -13.66
N TYR A 100 -14.91 3.36 -13.27
CA TYR A 100 -16.34 3.29 -13.54
C TYR A 100 -16.84 4.64 -14.08
N PRO A 101 -17.92 4.68 -14.88
CA PRO A 101 -18.39 5.93 -15.50
C PRO A 101 -18.64 7.08 -14.52
N PHE A 102 -19.14 6.77 -13.32
CA PHE A 102 -19.35 7.81 -12.29
C PHE A 102 -18.05 8.29 -11.64
N THR A 103 -17.08 7.39 -11.39
CA THR A 103 -15.78 7.77 -10.83
C THR A 103 -14.90 8.46 -11.85
N GLU A 104 -15.04 8.12 -13.13
CA GLU A 104 -14.37 8.83 -14.22
C GLU A 104 -14.79 10.30 -14.29
N LYS A 105 -16.11 10.58 -14.19
CA LYS A 105 -16.62 11.97 -14.10
C LYS A 105 -16.04 12.71 -12.90
N ILE A 106 -15.96 12.05 -11.74
CA ILE A 106 -15.36 12.62 -10.53
C ILE A 106 -13.88 12.92 -10.77
N SER A 107 -13.11 11.97 -11.30
CA SER A 107 -11.69 12.13 -11.60
C SER A 107 -11.44 13.32 -12.55
N LYS A 108 -12.17 13.40 -13.65
CA LYS A 108 -12.09 14.53 -14.61
C LYS A 108 -12.34 15.88 -13.92
N LYS A 109 -13.37 15.96 -13.05
CA LYS A 109 -13.68 17.17 -12.28
C LYS A 109 -12.58 17.53 -11.27
N LEU A 110 -11.95 16.54 -10.65
CA LEU A 110 -10.84 16.77 -9.72
C LEU A 110 -9.58 17.24 -10.46
N LYS A 111 -9.26 16.64 -11.61
CA LYS A 111 -8.11 17.02 -12.46
C LYS A 111 -8.25 18.46 -13.02
N SER A 112 -9.49 18.92 -13.23
CA SER A 112 -9.73 20.30 -13.70
C SER A 112 -9.50 21.36 -12.62
N LYS A 113 -9.42 20.98 -11.34
CA LYS A 113 -9.15 21.92 -10.24
C LYS A 113 -7.66 22.11 -10.04
N LYS A 114 -7.13 23.30 -10.34
CA LYS A 114 -5.70 23.65 -10.24
C LYS A 114 -5.03 23.38 -8.88
N ASN A 115 -5.80 23.35 -7.78
CA ASN A 115 -5.29 23.16 -6.41
C ASN A 115 -6.20 22.20 -5.65
N PHE A 116 -6.13 20.90 -5.96
CA PHE A 116 -6.86 19.90 -5.19
C PHE A 116 -6.06 19.53 -3.94
N SER A 117 -6.36 20.17 -2.81
CA SER A 117 -5.62 20.05 -1.54
C SER A 117 -5.54 18.64 -0.97
N LYS A 118 -6.45 17.74 -1.34
CA LYS A 118 -6.44 16.35 -0.88
C LYS A 118 -5.32 15.50 -1.47
N ASN A 119 -4.67 15.96 -2.55
CA ASN A 119 -3.54 15.26 -3.18
C ASN A 119 -2.18 15.77 -2.69
N ILE A 120 -2.18 16.73 -1.75
CA ILE A 120 -0.97 17.33 -1.22
C ILE A 120 -0.69 16.73 0.16
N PHE A 121 0.55 16.35 0.39
CA PHE A 121 1.06 15.87 1.66
C PHE A 121 2.43 16.52 1.94
N PRO A 122 2.95 16.47 3.19
CA PRO A 122 4.26 17.02 3.49
C PRO A 122 5.35 16.33 2.65
N LYS A 123 6.00 17.09 1.77
CA LYS A 123 7.10 16.60 0.94
C LYS A 123 8.28 16.14 1.80
N LEU A 124 9.10 15.24 1.25
CA LEU A 124 10.35 14.84 1.84
C LEU A 124 11.47 15.83 1.45
N GLU A 125 12.24 16.23 2.43
CA GLU A 125 13.46 17.02 2.22
C GLU A 125 14.63 16.10 1.84
N LYS A 126 15.76 16.67 1.41
CA LYS A 126 16.93 15.91 0.97
C LYS A 126 17.40 14.88 2.01
N THR A 127 17.46 15.27 3.27
CA THR A 127 17.84 14.39 4.39
C THR A 127 16.87 13.26 4.65
N ASP A 128 15.57 13.45 4.36
CA ASP A 128 14.58 12.39 4.44
C ASP A 128 14.74 11.41 3.28
N MET A 129 15.02 11.93 2.08
CA MET A 129 15.24 11.12 0.87
C MET A 129 16.44 10.18 0.98
N GLU A 130 17.47 10.54 1.78
CA GLU A 130 18.61 9.66 2.10
C GLU A 130 18.21 8.42 2.90
N LYS A 131 17.06 8.44 3.54
CA LYS A 131 16.47 7.28 4.25
C LYS A 131 15.61 6.40 3.34
N VAL A 132 15.31 6.85 2.11
CA VAL A 132 14.46 6.11 1.17
C VAL A 132 15.29 5.18 0.30
N ILE A 133 14.89 3.92 0.27
CA ILE A 133 15.42 2.91 -0.64
C ILE A 133 14.39 2.72 -1.76
N PHE A 134 14.75 3.15 -2.96
CA PHE A 134 13.91 2.94 -4.13
C PHE A 134 14.16 1.57 -4.75
N ILE A 135 13.08 0.79 -4.91
CA ILE A 135 13.14 -0.50 -5.57
C ILE A 135 12.87 -0.30 -7.07
N ASP A 136 13.83 -0.78 -7.88
CA ASP A 136 13.68 -1.00 -9.31
C ASP A 136 13.53 -2.50 -9.56
N PHE A 137 12.35 -2.95 -9.93
CA PHE A 137 12.05 -4.38 -10.12
C PHE A 137 12.76 -5.00 -11.32
N LEU A 138 13.32 -4.18 -12.22
CA LEU A 138 14.20 -4.64 -13.29
C LEU A 138 15.55 -5.16 -12.74
N GLN A 139 15.96 -4.72 -11.54
CA GLN A 139 17.25 -5.01 -10.91
C GLN A 139 17.11 -6.00 -9.73
N LYS A 140 16.44 -7.09 -9.86
CA LYS A 140 16.26 -8.20 -8.89
C LYS A 140 16.93 -8.02 -7.50
N LYS A 141 16.25 -7.38 -6.55
CA LYS A 141 16.62 -7.37 -5.12
C LYS A 141 15.59 -8.18 -4.30
N LYS A 142 15.64 -9.52 -4.42
CA LYS A 142 14.62 -10.42 -3.84
C LYS A 142 14.60 -10.53 -2.30
N LYS A 143 15.60 -10.02 -1.56
CA LYS A 143 15.71 -10.26 -0.11
C LYS A 143 15.91 -9.00 0.74
N LEU A 144 15.49 -7.85 0.25
CA LEU A 144 15.70 -6.58 0.97
C LEU A 144 15.14 -6.60 2.40
N LEU A 145 13.95 -7.16 2.61
CA LEU A 145 13.33 -7.22 3.94
C LEU A 145 14.04 -8.15 4.91
N SER A 146 14.82 -9.15 4.43
CA SER A 146 15.60 -10.03 5.31
C SER A 146 16.75 -9.30 6.01
N GLU A 147 17.28 -8.24 5.44
CA GLU A 147 18.31 -7.37 6.06
C GLU A 147 17.79 -6.70 7.34
N TYR A 148 16.46 -6.56 7.46
CA TYR A 148 15.77 -5.98 8.60
C TYR A 148 15.07 -7.03 9.48
N GLY A 149 15.42 -8.32 9.34
CA GLY A 149 14.84 -9.38 10.16
C GLY A 149 13.47 -9.88 9.72
N PHE A 150 13.00 -9.53 8.49
CA PHE A 150 11.72 -9.98 7.93
C PHE A 150 11.93 -10.95 6.75
N GLY A 151 12.72 -12.02 6.99
CA GLY A 151 13.15 -12.97 5.94
C GLY A 151 12.04 -13.82 5.34
N ASN A 152 10.86 -13.89 5.97
CA ASN A 152 9.67 -14.56 5.46
C ASN A 152 8.75 -13.62 4.66
N MET A 153 9.22 -12.44 4.30
CA MET A 153 8.48 -11.42 3.58
C MET A 153 9.21 -10.99 2.31
N GLU A 154 8.44 -10.69 1.27
CA GLU A 154 8.94 -10.21 -0.01
C GLU A 154 8.09 -9.04 -0.51
N ILE A 155 8.73 -8.05 -1.15
CA ILE A 155 8.03 -6.97 -1.85
C ILE A 155 7.93 -7.38 -3.31
N ILE A 156 6.72 -7.36 -3.85
CA ILE A 156 6.42 -7.68 -5.25
C ILE A 156 5.78 -6.48 -5.95
N GLU A 157 6.09 -6.28 -7.22
CA GLU A 157 5.45 -5.26 -8.04
C GLU A 157 4.02 -5.69 -8.38
N THR A 158 3.05 -4.78 -8.18
CA THR A 158 1.62 -5.06 -8.41
C THR A 158 0.93 -3.81 -8.98
N LYS A 159 1.42 -3.33 -10.11
CA LYS A 159 0.90 -2.16 -10.81
C LYS A 159 -0.57 -2.29 -11.22
N GLY A 160 -1.14 -1.18 -11.67
CA GLY A 160 -2.50 -1.09 -12.17
C GLY A 160 -3.37 -0.11 -11.40
N HIS A 161 -3.32 -0.13 -10.05
CA HIS A 161 -3.91 0.96 -9.27
C HIS A 161 -3.08 2.26 -9.43
N SER A 162 -1.77 2.15 -9.36
CA SER A 162 -0.79 3.16 -9.77
C SER A 162 0.44 2.49 -10.36
N ASP A 163 1.28 3.24 -11.06
CA ASP A 163 2.50 2.75 -11.72
C ASP A 163 3.64 2.46 -10.72
N ASP A 164 3.49 2.91 -9.48
CA ASP A 164 4.40 2.68 -8.37
C ASP A 164 3.85 1.67 -7.33
N SER A 165 2.78 0.93 -7.67
CA SER A 165 2.15 0.00 -6.73
C SER A 165 3.00 -1.24 -6.47
N VAL A 166 3.15 -1.54 -5.16
CA VAL A 166 3.77 -2.77 -4.67
C VAL A 166 2.90 -3.43 -3.61
N SER A 167 3.10 -4.72 -3.44
CA SER A 167 2.49 -5.52 -2.38
C SER A 167 3.56 -6.19 -1.52
N VAL A 168 3.22 -6.48 -0.27
CA VAL A 168 4.06 -7.27 0.64
C VAL A 168 3.48 -8.67 0.73
N ALA A 169 4.23 -9.65 0.23
CA ALA A 169 3.94 -11.07 0.37
C ALA A 169 4.53 -11.58 1.69
N VAL A 170 3.76 -12.36 2.43
CA VAL A 170 4.18 -12.95 3.73
C VAL A 170 3.95 -14.44 3.68
N PHE A 171 4.98 -15.21 4.02
CA PHE A 171 4.89 -16.65 4.20
C PHE A 171 4.79 -16.99 5.69
N ASP A 172 3.65 -17.55 6.11
CA ASP A 172 3.44 -18.06 7.45
C ASP A 172 3.87 -19.54 7.49
N GLU A 173 5.13 -19.76 7.88
CA GLU A 173 5.73 -21.12 7.94
C GLU A 173 4.96 -22.06 8.88
N LYS A 174 4.39 -21.55 9.98
CA LYS A 174 3.68 -22.36 10.98
C LYS A 174 2.41 -23.00 10.41
N ASN A 175 1.68 -22.23 9.59
CA ASN A 175 0.41 -22.65 9.02
C ASN A 175 0.53 -23.07 7.55
N ASN A 176 1.72 -22.97 6.96
CA ASN A 176 1.99 -23.16 5.53
C ASN A 176 1.04 -22.31 4.67
N LYS A 177 0.90 -21.01 5.00
CA LYS A 177 -0.01 -20.07 4.37
C LYS A 177 0.74 -18.91 3.74
N LYS A 178 0.23 -18.45 2.58
CA LYS A 178 0.72 -17.25 1.90
C LYS A 178 -0.31 -16.14 2.00
N TYR A 179 0.11 -15.00 2.48
CA TYR A 179 -0.72 -13.80 2.61
C TYR A 179 -0.16 -12.68 1.74
N LEU A 180 -1.06 -11.87 1.17
CA LEU A 180 -0.69 -10.71 0.38
C LEU A 180 -1.29 -9.45 0.98
N PHE A 181 -0.45 -8.46 1.31
CA PHE A 181 -0.84 -7.13 1.76
C PHE A 181 -0.65 -6.19 0.57
N CYS A 182 -1.75 -5.79 -0.08
CA CYS A 182 -1.72 -5.37 -1.47
C CYS A 182 -2.04 -3.90 -1.72
N GLY A 183 -1.95 -3.04 -0.69
CA GLY A 183 -2.36 -1.64 -0.88
C GLY A 183 -3.78 -1.56 -1.45
N ASP A 184 -3.95 -0.81 -2.52
CA ASP A 184 -5.23 -0.62 -3.21
C ASP A 184 -5.37 -1.43 -4.50
N LEU A 185 -4.56 -2.48 -4.70
CA LEU A 185 -4.76 -3.43 -5.79
C LEU A 185 -6.14 -4.10 -5.74
N VAL A 186 -6.67 -4.28 -4.52
CA VAL A 186 -8.01 -4.78 -4.22
C VAL A 186 -8.66 -3.84 -3.21
N GLN A 187 -9.94 -3.53 -3.37
CA GLN A 187 -10.74 -2.81 -2.36
C GLN A 187 -11.98 -3.63 -1.99
N ASN A 188 -12.23 -3.80 -0.69
CA ASN A 188 -13.39 -4.57 -0.20
C ASN A 188 -14.20 -3.79 0.83
N LEU A 189 -14.82 -2.69 0.38
CA LEU A 189 -15.58 -1.78 1.24
C LEU A 189 -16.91 -2.37 1.69
N CYS A 190 -17.66 -3.01 0.78
CA CYS A 190 -18.90 -3.71 1.09
C CYS A 190 -19.26 -4.71 -0.01
N PHE A 191 -20.21 -5.64 0.27
CA PHE A 191 -20.64 -6.70 -0.67
C PHE A 191 -21.21 -6.20 -2.00
N LYS A 192 -21.70 -4.95 -2.07
CA LYS A 192 -22.28 -4.36 -3.27
C LYS A 192 -21.27 -3.66 -4.16
N ILE A 193 -20.09 -3.34 -3.62
CA ILE A 193 -19.00 -2.68 -4.37
C ILE A 193 -18.06 -3.78 -4.89
N PRO A 194 -17.71 -3.76 -6.18
CA PRO A 194 -16.75 -4.70 -6.73
C PRO A 194 -15.41 -4.64 -6.01
N LEU A 195 -14.66 -5.76 -6.02
CA LEU A 195 -13.30 -5.82 -5.48
C LEU A 195 -12.31 -4.94 -6.27
N ILE A 196 -12.67 -4.59 -7.52
CA ILE A 196 -11.90 -3.65 -8.34
C ILE A 196 -11.97 -2.26 -7.67
N PRO A 197 -10.85 -1.59 -7.46
CA PRO A 197 -10.82 -0.23 -6.93
C PRO A 197 -11.71 0.73 -7.73
N LEU A 198 -12.25 1.73 -7.04
CA LEU A 198 -13.06 2.77 -7.69
C LEU A 198 -12.21 3.66 -8.61
N PHE A 199 -10.94 3.81 -8.29
CA PHE A 199 -9.96 4.63 -8.99
C PHE A 199 -8.68 3.83 -9.22
N GLY A 200 -7.95 4.17 -10.27
CA GLY A 200 -6.64 3.61 -10.60
C GLY A 200 -6.19 4.09 -11.98
N GLU A 201 -5.02 3.65 -12.42
CA GLU A 201 -4.41 4.12 -13.66
C GLU A 201 -4.64 3.17 -14.82
N ASN A 202 -4.47 1.87 -14.60
CA ASN A 202 -4.54 0.83 -15.62
C ASN A 202 -5.31 -0.39 -15.13
N LYS A 203 -6.57 -0.52 -15.56
CA LYS A 203 -7.46 -1.59 -15.14
C LYS A 203 -7.04 -2.96 -15.70
N GLU A 204 -6.52 -2.99 -16.91
CA GLU A 204 -6.07 -4.22 -17.58
C GLU A 204 -4.87 -4.81 -16.83
N GLU A 205 -3.89 -4.00 -16.49
CA GLU A 205 -2.71 -4.39 -15.73
C GLU A 205 -3.08 -4.83 -14.30
N LEU A 206 -4.03 -4.14 -13.67
CA LEU A 206 -4.57 -4.55 -12.36
C LEU A 206 -5.19 -5.96 -12.42
N ILE A 207 -5.98 -6.24 -13.44
CA ILE A 207 -6.61 -7.56 -13.65
C ILE A 207 -5.53 -8.63 -13.93
N GLU A 208 -4.49 -8.31 -14.68
CA GLU A 208 -3.38 -9.23 -14.93
C GLU A 208 -2.64 -9.57 -13.62
N ASN A 209 -2.39 -8.58 -12.77
CA ASN A 209 -1.84 -8.82 -11.43
C ASN A 209 -2.75 -9.69 -10.56
N TRP A 210 -4.07 -9.58 -10.68
CA TRP A 210 -4.99 -10.50 -10.00
C TRP A 210 -4.83 -11.95 -10.46
N LYS A 211 -4.66 -12.19 -11.77
CA LYS A 211 -4.38 -13.53 -12.31
C LYS A 211 -3.06 -14.07 -11.76
N ASN A 212 -2.01 -13.25 -11.74
CA ASN A 212 -0.71 -13.62 -11.18
C ASN A 212 -0.80 -13.99 -9.69
N ILE A 213 -1.57 -13.24 -8.89
CA ILE A 213 -1.81 -13.55 -7.48
C ILE A 213 -2.49 -14.91 -7.31
N ILE A 214 -3.51 -15.20 -8.13
CA ILE A 214 -4.20 -16.49 -8.11
C ILE A 214 -3.24 -17.64 -8.45
N LEU A 215 -2.45 -17.49 -9.51
CA LEU A 215 -1.47 -18.49 -9.96
C LEU A 215 -0.37 -18.73 -8.91
N ASN A 216 0.02 -17.70 -8.16
CA ASN A 216 1.03 -17.82 -7.10
C ASN A 216 0.51 -18.44 -5.79
N GLY A 217 -0.78 -18.78 -5.72
CA GLY A 217 -1.38 -19.56 -4.65
C GLY A 217 -1.43 -18.85 -3.29
N TYR A 218 -1.77 -17.56 -3.27
CA TYR A 218 -2.04 -16.85 -2.02
C TYR A 218 -3.37 -17.34 -1.41
N ASP A 219 -3.39 -17.52 -0.08
CA ASP A 219 -4.59 -17.96 0.64
C ASP A 219 -5.54 -16.80 0.93
N LYS A 220 -4.98 -15.64 1.27
CA LYS A 220 -5.75 -14.47 1.69
C LYS A 220 -5.04 -13.18 1.28
N ILE A 221 -5.86 -12.17 0.94
CA ILE A 221 -5.43 -10.84 0.52
C ILE A 221 -5.91 -9.83 1.56
N PHE A 222 -5.03 -8.95 1.96
CA PHE A 222 -5.26 -7.89 2.94
C PHE A 222 -5.13 -6.52 2.25
N PRO A 223 -6.25 -5.90 1.83
CA PRO A 223 -6.22 -4.61 1.17
C PRO A 223 -6.02 -3.46 2.17
N ALA A 224 -5.48 -2.35 1.69
CA ALA A 224 -5.46 -1.11 2.48
C ALA A 224 -6.87 -0.57 2.70
N THR A 225 -7.82 -0.86 1.82
CA THR A 225 -9.19 -0.35 1.93
C THR A 225 -10.22 -1.48 2.04
N GLY A 226 -10.88 -1.58 3.21
CA GLY A 226 -11.96 -2.54 3.44
C GLY A 226 -11.56 -3.80 4.20
N LYS A 227 -12.28 -4.90 3.94
CA LYS A 227 -12.07 -6.19 4.61
C LYS A 227 -11.11 -7.07 3.81
N GLU A 228 -10.50 -8.01 4.48
CA GLU A 228 -9.71 -9.08 3.86
C GLU A 228 -10.53 -9.88 2.83
N VAL A 229 -9.85 -10.43 1.84
CA VAL A 229 -10.43 -11.18 0.73
C VAL A 229 -9.79 -12.56 0.66
N ILE A 230 -10.58 -13.61 0.63
CA ILE A 230 -10.09 -14.95 0.33
C ILE A 230 -9.92 -15.11 -1.19
N ILE A 231 -8.91 -15.85 -1.61
CA ILE A 231 -8.57 -15.98 -3.03
C ILE A 231 -9.75 -16.46 -3.90
N ARG A 232 -10.61 -17.31 -3.35
CA ARG A 232 -11.82 -17.81 -4.04
C ARG A 232 -12.78 -16.69 -4.48
N ASP A 233 -12.87 -15.60 -3.69
CA ASP A 233 -13.74 -14.47 -4.03
C ASP A 233 -13.15 -13.64 -5.18
N LEU A 234 -11.81 -13.56 -5.24
CA LEU A 234 -11.11 -12.94 -6.37
C LEU A 234 -11.33 -13.74 -7.66
N ILE A 235 -11.20 -15.08 -7.62
CA ILE A 235 -11.46 -15.98 -8.75
C ILE A 235 -12.89 -15.81 -9.25
N ARG A 236 -13.87 -15.82 -8.32
CA ARG A 236 -15.30 -15.63 -8.66
C ARG A 236 -15.54 -14.28 -9.33
N ARG A 237 -14.82 -13.25 -8.92
CA ARG A 237 -14.96 -11.92 -9.51
C ARG A 237 -14.42 -11.87 -10.92
N LEU A 238 -13.22 -12.42 -11.17
CA LEU A 238 -12.64 -12.49 -12.51
C LEU A 238 -13.55 -13.22 -13.50
N GLY A 239 -14.10 -14.37 -13.13
CA GLY A 239 -15.02 -15.12 -13.99
C GLY A 239 -16.33 -14.37 -14.35
N LYS A 240 -16.75 -13.39 -13.51
CA LYS A 240 -17.87 -12.50 -13.86
C LYS A 240 -17.46 -11.39 -14.83
N ASP A 241 -16.25 -10.84 -14.69
CA ASP A 241 -15.77 -9.78 -15.58
C ASP A 241 -15.46 -10.31 -17.00
N GLU A 242 -15.00 -11.53 -17.12
CA GLU A 242 -14.80 -12.19 -18.42
C GLU A 242 -16.15 -12.44 -19.13
N LYS A 243 -17.19 -12.86 -18.42
CA LYS A 243 -18.53 -13.06 -18.99
C LYS A 243 -19.21 -11.76 -19.45
N ASN A 244 -18.87 -10.61 -18.84
CA ASN A 244 -19.43 -9.31 -19.22
C ASN A 244 -18.67 -8.63 -20.36
N ARG A 245 -17.61 -9.25 -20.90
CA ARG A 245 -16.84 -8.78 -22.07
C ARG A 245 -17.25 -9.47 -23.38
N ILE A 246 -18.12 -10.49 -23.30
CA ILE A 246 -18.75 -11.19 -24.43
C ILE A 246 -20.15 -10.62 -24.64
#